data_94f5b7a7736ed2dc76ca791b5978e566
#
_entry.id   94f5b7a7736ed2dc76ca791b5978e566
#
_cell.length_a   1.000
_cell.length_b   1.000
_cell.length_c   1.000
_cell.angle_alpha   90.00
_cell.angle_beta   90.00
_cell.angle_gamma   90.00
#
_symmetry.space_group_name_H-M   'P 1'
#
loop_
_entity.id
_entity.type
_entity.pdbx_description
1 polymer ?
#
loop_
_entity_poly.entity_id
_entity_poly.type
_entity_poly.pdbx_seq_one_letter_code
_entity_poly.pdbx_strand_id
1 'polypeptide(L)'
;MLYKNDETGFLKVSITNEEGIPIDATVSIYEGTDEENPVDVAETNSIGQTEQIELPAPPQSISEAPGIIIPYSMYNIVASAPGFAPVSITGSNIFSGILSIQNIILTENPGIYNIGPNTLIGNYPPKIPEAEIKPIENTGEIVLDRVVVPETIVVHDGVPSDSTATDYYVPFADYIKNVASSEIYPTWPRETIKANVIAIISFTLNRVYTEWYRNKGYYFTITSSTAFDHKWINKRNIFDTISNVVDEYFSNYVSRPDVKQPILTQYCDGKRTTCSGLSQWGSKSLGDDGKTALQILRNYYGSDIYINTAEIIEGIPVSYPGYTLEIGSYGPPVTTIQEQLSLIRRTYSNIPPLAVDGIYGKDTAASVSKFQETFNMPVTGTVDYATWYKISQLYVALAKLS
;
A
#
# COMPACT_ATOMS: atom_id res chain seq x y z
N MET A 1 22.28 -22.92 7.44
CA MET A 1 22.04 -22.72 8.89
C MET A 1 20.60 -22.27 8.98
N LEU A 2 19.74 -23.08 9.56
CA LEU A 2 18.40 -22.61 9.95
C LEU A 2 18.61 -21.68 11.15
N TYR A 3 18.38 -20.40 10.96
CA TYR A 3 18.27 -19.47 12.09
C TYR A 3 17.06 -19.91 12.91
N LYS A 4 17.24 -20.01 14.22
CA LYS A 4 16.14 -20.14 15.15
C LYS A 4 15.31 -18.85 15.01
N ASN A 5 14.00 -18.95 14.84
CA ASN A 5 13.11 -17.80 14.90
C ASN A 5 13.05 -17.34 16.37
N ASP A 6 13.99 -16.47 16.76
CA ASP A 6 14.18 -16.06 18.16
C ASP A 6 13.48 -14.72 18.46
N GLU A 7 12.86 -14.08 17.43
CA GLU A 7 12.10 -12.84 17.57
C GLU A 7 10.64 -13.05 17.11
N THR A 8 9.81 -12.07 17.34
CA THR A 8 8.37 -12.14 17.07
C THR A 8 7.95 -11.02 16.13
N GLY A 9 7.17 -11.36 15.12
CA GLY A 9 6.41 -10.42 14.29
C GLY A 9 4.92 -10.56 14.57
N PHE A 10 4.11 -9.72 13.95
CA PHE A 10 2.69 -9.64 14.22
C PHE A 10 1.87 -9.79 12.95
N LEU A 11 0.71 -10.45 13.08
CA LEU A 11 -0.27 -10.59 12.01
C LEU A 11 -1.63 -10.11 12.49
N LYS A 12 -2.33 -9.37 11.64
CA LYS A 12 -3.74 -9.04 11.78
C LYS A 12 -4.45 -9.37 10.47
N VAL A 13 -5.52 -10.14 10.56
CA VAL A 13 -6.32 -10.52 9.39
C VAL A 13 -7.63 -9.72 9.40
N SER A 14 -7.98 -9.15 8.24
CA SER A 14 -9.26 -8.46 8.05
C SER A 14 -10.04 -9.17 6.96
N ILE A 15 -11.29 -9.56 7.26
CA ILE A 15 -12.12 -10.35 6.36
C ILE A 15 -13.41 -9.59 6.05
N THR A 16 -13.68 -9.45 4.74
CA THR A 16 -14.91 -8.84 4.22
C THR A 16 -15.49 -9.71 3.10
N ASN A 17 -16.73 -9.45 2.72
CA ASN A 17 -17.25 -9.89 1.43
C ASN A 17 -16.84 -8.94 0.30
N GLU A 18 -17.29 -9.18 -0.93
CA GLU A 18 -17.01 -8.34 -2.12
C GLU A 18 -17.56 -6.92 -1.99
N GLU A 19 -18.56 -6.72 -1.15
CA GLU A 19 -19.18 -5.42 -0.86
C GLU A 19 -18.44 -4.66 0.24
N GLY A 20 -17.34 -5.22 0.79
CA GLY A 20 -16.60 -4.60 1.89
C GLY A 20 -17.27 -4.73 3.27
N ILE A 21 -18.30 -5.58 3.39
CA ILE A 21 -18.98 -5.83 4.66
C ILE A 21 -18.15 -6.82 5.47
N PRO A 22 -17.86 -6.51 6.76
CA PRO A 22 -17.14 -7.40 7.66
C PRO A 22 -17.83 -8.77 7.82
N ILE A 23 -17.03 -9.83 7.88
CA ILE A 23 -17.48 -11.22 8.01
C ILE A 23 -16.92 -11.82 9.29
N ASP A 24 -17.79 -12.46 10.08
CA ASP A 24 -17.39 -13.35 11.18
C ASP A 24 -16.84 -14.64 10.58
N ALA A 25 -15.54 -14.91 10.80
CA ALA A 25 -14.81 -15.98 10.14
C ALA A 25 -13.76 -16.59 11.06
N THR A 26 -13.47 -17.86 10.81
CA THR A 26 -12.34 -18.57 11.42
C THR A 26 -11.11 -18.43 10.52
N VAL A 27 -9.97 -18.08 11.13
CA VAL A 27 -8.67 -17.92 10.48
C VAL A 27 -7.71 -18.95 11.06
N SER A 28 -7.28 -19.90 10.26
CA SER A 28 -6.27 -20.90 10.62
C SER A 28 -4.92 -20.53 10.02
N ILE A 29 -3.86 -20.59 10.81
CA ILE A 29 -2.50 -20.20 10.42
C ILE A 29 -1.60 -21.42 10.51
N TYR A 30 -0.85 -21.66 9.45
CA TYR A 30 0.05 -22.82 9.33
C TYR A 30 1.48 -22.38 9.04
N GLU A 31 2.46 -23.11 9.55
CA GLU A 31 3.88 -22.86 9.27
C GLU A 31 4.40 -23.79 8.17
N GLY A 32 5.10 -23.24 7.20
CA GLY A 32 5.75 -24.00 6.14
C GLY A 32 4.77 -24.76 5.25
N THR A 33 4.96 -26.07 5.11
CA THR A 33 4.14 -26.97 4.27
C THR A 33 3.15 -27.82 5.09
N ASP A 34 3.06 -27.61 6.40
CA ASP A 34 2.05 -28.28 7.22
C ASP A 34 0.68 -27.66 6.93
N GLU A 35 -0.27 -28.48 6.49
CA GLU A 35 -1.65 -28.06 6.19
C GLU A 35 -2.66 -28.76 7.15
N GLU A 36 -2.16 -29.62 8.05
CA GLU A 36 -3.00 -30.38 8.96
C GLU A 36 -3.04 -29.78 10.38
N ASN A 37 -1.91 -29.21 10.85
CA ASN A 37 -1.78 -28.72 12.21
C ASN A 37 -1.55 -27.21 12.21
N PRO A 38 -2.60 -26.38 12.43
CA PRO A 38 -2.42 -24.93 12.53
C PRO A 38 -1.57 -24.57 13.76
N VAL A 39 -0.66 -23.63 13.60
CA VAL A 39 0.13 -23.05 14.71
C VAL A 39 -0.71 -22.07 15.53
N ASP A 40 -1.77 -21.50 14.93
CA ASP A 40 -2.76 -20.67 15.61
C ASP A 40 -4.10 -20.73 14.89
N VAL A 41 -5.19 -20.50 15.64
CA VAL A 41 -6.57 -20.39 15.12
C VAL A 41 -7.23 -19.19 15.80
N ALA A 42 -7.63 -18.21 15.03
CA ALA A 42 -8.27 -17.00 15.51
C ALA A 42 -9.66 -16.81 14.90
N GLU A 43 -10.55 -16.17 15.64
CA GLU A 43 -11.85 -15.72 15.15
C GLU A 43 -11.82 -14.22 14.88
N THR A 44 -12.54 -13.78 13.85
CA THR A 44 -12.73 -12.35 13.63
C THR A 44 -13.83 -11.81 14.54
N ASN A 45 -13.70 -10.55 14.90
CA ASN A 45 -14.70 -9.82 15.68
C ASN A 45 -15.80 -9.21 14.77
N SER A 46 -16.74 -8.46 15.35
CA SER A 46 -17.87 -7.85 14.64
C SER A 46 -17.50 -6.86 13.53
N ILE A 47 -16.22 -6.49 13.42
CA ILE A 47 -15.70 -5.67 12.32
C ILE A 47 -14.82 -6.49 11.35
N GLY A 48 -14.94 -7.81 11.40
CA GLY A 48 -14.23 -8.74 10.52
C GLY A 48 -12.73 -8.81 10.76
N GLN A 49 -12.22 -8.44 11.95
CA GLN A 49 -10.80 -8.43 12.25
C GLN A 49 -10.44 -9.41 13.36
N THR A 50 -9.31 -10.10 13.21
CA THR A 50 -8.70 -10.83 14.32
C THR A 50 -8.06 -9.87 15.32
N GLU A 51 -7.86 -10.32 16.56
CA GLU A 51 -6.85 -9.71 17.41
C GLU A 51 -5.46 -9.83 16.76
N GLN A 52 -4.50 -9.10 17.30
CA GLN A 52 -3.11 -9.19 16.84
C GLN A 52 -2.53 -10.54 17.26
N ILE A 53 -2.04 -11.32 16.27
CA ILE A 53 -1.47 -12.64 16.45
C ILE A 53 0.05 -12.51 16.46
N GLU A 54 0.70 -13.07 17.46
CA GLU A 54 2.16 -13.12 17.56
C GLU A 54 2.71 -14.37 16.89
N LEU A 55 3.63 -14.19 15.95
CA LEU A 55 4.20 -15.28 15.18
C LEU A 55 5.75 -15.21 15.20
N PRO A 56 6.44 -16.34 15.37
CA PRO A 56 7.90 -16.40 15.28
C PRO A 56 8.44 -15.82 13.97
N ALA A 57 9.49 -15.01 14.06
CA ALA A 57 10.14 -14.40 12.92
C ALA A 57 11.67 -14.40 13.07
N PRO A 58 12.44 -14.38 11.95
CA PRO A 58 13.88 -14.22 11.99
C PRO A 58 14.29 -12.89 12.62
N PRO A 59 15.50 -12.82 13.21
CA PRO A 59 16.01 -11.56 13.76
C PRO A 59 15.98 -10.39 12.76
N GLN A 60 15.57 -9.23 13.21
CA GLN A 60 15.47 -8.01 12.38
C GLN A 60 16.82 -7.72 11.70
N SER A 61 17.94 -7.99 12.35
CA SER A 61 19.29 -7.77 11.82
C SER A 61 19.55 -8.41 10.45
N ILE A 62 18.79 -9.46 10.08
CA ILE A 62 18.91 -10.11 8.76
C ILE A 62 18.38 -9.20 7.65
N SER A 63 17.41 -8.33 7.93
CA SER A 63 16.86 -7.38 6.98
C SER A 63 17.70 -6.10 6.83
N GLU A 64 18.73 -5.92 7.67
CA GLU A 64 19.55 -4.70 7.70
C GLU A 64 20.70 -4.69 6.70
N ALA A 65 21.08 -5.85 6.14
CA ALA A 65 22.15 -5.97 5.17
C ALA A 65 21.77 -6.90 4.01
N PRO A 66 22.31 -6.65 2.80
CA PRO A 66 22.10 -7.52 1.66
C PRO A 66 22.62 -8.94 1.97
N GLY A 67 21.77 -9.95 1.73
CA GLY A 67 22.12 -11.34 2.00
C GLY A 67 21.29 -12.31 1.17
N ILE A 68 21.55 -13.60 1.34
CA ILE A 68 20.80 -14.70 0.73
C ILE A 68 19.79 -15.33 1.70
N ILE A 69 19.81 -14.87 2.97
CA ILE A 69 18.93 -15.38 4.02
C ILE A 69 17.64 -14.58 3.94
N ILE A 70 16.53 -15.30 3.97
CA ILE A 70 15.19 -14.70 3.99
C ILE A 70 14.97 -14.02 5.35
N PRO A 71 14.68 -12.69 5.40
CA PRO A 71 14.57 -11.94 6.65
C PRO A 71 13.16 -11.98 7.27
N TYR A 72 12.31 -12.89 6.84
CA TYR A 72 10.94 -13.07 7.31
C TYR A 72 10.57 -14.53 7.38
N SER A 73 9.64 -14.89 8.24
CA SER A 73 8.95 -16.18 8.21
C SER A 73 7.81 -16.13 7.18
N MET A 74 7.42 -17.29 6.66
CA MET A 74 6.31 -17.46 5.75
C MET A 74 5.24 -18.33 6.40
N TYR A 75 4.02 -17.81 6.50
CA TYR A 75 2.89 -18.53 7.01
C TYR A 75 1.79 -18.68 5.96
N ASN A 76 1.07 -19.79 6.02
CA ASN A 76 -0.12 -20.02 5.21
C ASN A 76 -1.35 -19.68 6.04
N ILE A 77 -2.30 -18.98 5.43
CA ILE A 77 -3.51 -18.49 6.09
C ILE A 77 -4.71 -19.07 5.36
N VAL A 78 -5.59 -19.74 6.10
CA VAL A 78 -6.88 -20.22 5.57
C VAL A 78 -7.98 -19.51 6.31
N ALA A 79 -8.82 -18.78 5.57
CA ALA A 79 -10.01 -18.13 6.09
C ALA A 79 -11.28 -18.88 5.65
N SER A 80 -12.19 -19.11 6.57
CA SER A 80 -13.47 -19.78 6.30
C SER A 80 -14.61 -19.17 7.10
N ALA A 81 -15.78 -19.08 6.49
CA ALA A 81 -17.01 -18.63 7.15
C ALA A 81 -18.24 -19.37 6.58
N PRO A 82 -19.32 -19.55 7.37
CA PRO A 82 -20.56 -20.15 6.88
C PRO A 82 -21.14 -19.38 5.69
N GLY A 83 -21.49 -20.08 4.64
CA GLY A 83 -22.06 -19.49 3.42
C GLY A 83 -21.05 -18.97 2.41
N PHE A 84 -19.75 -19.05 2.69
CA PHE A 84 -18.67 -18.66 1.79
C PHE A 84 -17.74 -19.84 1.50
N ALA A 85 -17.10 -19.80 0.35
CA ALA A 85 -16.02 -20.72 0.04
C ALA A 85 -14.73 -20.29 0.75
N PRO A 86 -13.87 -21.24 1.19
CA PRO A 86 -12.63 -20.91 1.88
C PRO A 86 -11.62 -20.22 0.94
N VAL A 87 -10.82 -19.32 1.52
CA VAL A 87 -9.69 -18.67 0.85
C VAL A 87 -8.41 -19.11 1.52
N SER A 88 -7.45 -19.58 0.72
CA SER A 88 -6.10 -19.95 1.15
C SER A 88 -5.07 -18.98 0.58
N ILE A 89 -4.20 -18.44 1.45
CA ILE A 89 -3.07 -17.59 1.10
C ILE A 89 -1.80 -18.26 1.58
N THR A 90 -0.91 -18.60 0.64
CA THR A 90 0.35 -19.27 0.93
C THR A 90 1.48 -18.26 0.95
N GLY A 91 2.30 -18.30 1.98
CA GLY A 91 3.56 -17.53 2.06
C GLY A 91 3.40 -16.08 2.52
N SER A 92 2.41 -15.76 3.33
CA SER A 92 2.32 -14.45 3.99
C SER A 92 3.59 -14.16 4.79
N ASN A 93 4.21 -13.00 4.55
CA ASN A 93 5.51 -12.65 5.11
C ASN A 93 5.35 -12.00 6.50
N ILE A 94 6.07 -12.49 7.50
CA ILE A 94 6.10 -11.96 8.87
C ILE A 94 7.52 -11.54 9.23
N PHE A 95 7.72 -10.23 9.42
CA PHE A 95 9.00 -9.65 9.85
C PHE A 95 8.99 -9.40 11.36
N SER A 96 10.15 -9.53 11.99
CA SER A 96 10.31 -9.21 13.41
C SER A 96 9.93 -7.77 13.72
N GLY A 97 9.13 -7.59 14.79
CA GLY A 97 8.68 -6.30 15.29
C GLY A 97 7.68 -5.55 14.40
N ILE A 98 7.25 -6.13 13.28
CA ILE A 98 6.38 -5.48 12.28
C ILE A 98 4.98 -6.10 12.30
N LEU A 99 3.96 -5.24 12.20
CA LEU A 99 2.58 -5.67 11.98
C LEU A 99 2.33 -5.91 10.49
N SER A 100 2.11 -7.18 10.15
CA SER A 100 1.62 -7.62 8.84
C SER A 100 0.10 -7.58 8.83
N ILE A 101 -0.48 -6.96 7.80
CA ILE A 101 -1.92 -6.83 7.62
C ILE A 101 -2.31 -7.67 6.41
N GLN A 102 -3.15 -8.68 6.63
CA GLN A 102 -3.68 -9.55 5.58
C GLN A 102 -5.16 -9.25 5.36
N ASN A 103 -5.49 -8.66 4.23
CA ASN A 103 -6.87 -8.46 3.82
C ASN A 103 -7.36 -9.64 2.98
N ILE A 104 -8.51 -10.22 3.34
CA ILE A 104 -9.12 -11.36 2.65
C ILE A 104 -10.56 -10.99 2.30
N ILE A 105 -10.95 -11.28 1.06
CA ILE A 105 -12.32 -11.16 0.59
C ILE A 105 -12.86 -12.58 0.41
N LEU A 106 -13.91 -12.93 1.15
CA LEU A 106 -14.61 -14.18 0.99
C LEU A 106 -15.73 -14.03 -0.04
N THR A 107 -15.82 -15.02 -0.93
CA THR A 107 -16.83 -15.10 -1.99
C THR A 107 -17.48 -16.49 -2.01
N GLU A 108 -18.42 -16.72 -2.91
CA GLU A 108 -18.98 -18.07 -3.13
C GLU A 108 -17.98 -19.03 -3.80
N ASN A 109 -16.90 -18.50 -4.39
CA ASN A 109 -15.86 -19.27 -5.05
C ASN A 109 -14.60 -19.36 -4.19
N PRO A 110 -13.93 -20.53 -4.14
CA PRO A 110 -12.68 -20.68 -3.39
C PRO A 110 -11.57 -19.84 -4.02
N GLY A 111 -10.73 -19.25 -3.17
CA GLY A 111 -9.55 -18.49 -3.58
C GLY A 111 -8.26 -19.15 -3.11
N ILE A 112 -7.30 -19.34 -4.02
CA ILE A 112 -5.95 -19.81 -3.70
C ILE A 112 -4.96 -18.79 -4.22
N TYR A 113 -4.19 -18.18 -3.31
CA TYR A 113 -3.22 -17.14 -3.64
C TYR A 113 -1.84 -17.50 -3.10
N ASN A 114 -0.80 -17.18 -3.87
CA ASN A 114 0.59 -17.44 -3.48
C ASN A 114 1.37 -16.12 -3.44
N ILE A 115 1.91 -15.81 -2.26
CA ILE A 115 2.79 -14.68 -2.05
C ILE A 115 4.22 -15.11 -2.41
N GLY A 116 4.68 -14.68 -3.56
CA GLY A 116 6.05 -14.93 -3.99
C GLY A 116 7.07 -14.15 -3.16
N PRO A 117 8.38 -14.41 -3.35
CA PRO A 117 9.43 -13.74 -2.61
C PRO A 117 9.46 -12.23 -2.89
N ASN A 118 9.96 -11.45 -1.91
CA ASN A 118 10.27 -10.04 -2.10
C ASN A 118 11.41 -9.86 -3.13
N THR A 119 11.41 -8.76 -3.89
CA THR A 119 12.39 -8.51 -4.96
C THR A 119 13.85 -8.48 -4.48
N LEU A 120 14.07 -8.11 -3.22
CA LEU A 120 15.42 -8.06 -2.64
C LEU A 120 16.11 -9.43 -2.47
N ILE A 121 15.35 -10.53 -2.57
CA ILE A 121 15.87 -11.90 -2.52
C ILE A 121 15.57 -12.73 -3.77
N GLY A 122 14.59 -12.34 -4.58
CA GLY A 122 14.24 -13.00 -5.83
C GLY A 122 15.24 -12.69 -6.97
N ASN A 123 15.28 -13.56 -7.99
CA ASN A 123 15.95 -13.24 -9.25
C ASN A 123 14.92 -12.64 -10.21
N TYR A 124 15.07 -11.36 -10.49
CA TYR A 124 14.19 -10.62 -11.39
C TYR A 124 14.98 -10.11 -12.59
N PRO A 125 14.37 -10.04 -13.78
CA PRO A 125 15.02 -9.47 -14.94
C PRO A 125 15.32 -7.98 -14.72
N PRO A 126 16.40 -7.43 -15.33
CA PRO A 126 16.65 -6.00 -15.30
C PRO A 126 15.51 -5.25 -15.97
N LYS A 127 15.25 -4.03 -15.50
CA LYS A 127 14.26 -3.15 -16.11
C LYS A 127 14.66 -2.76 -17.53
N ILE A 128 13.68 -2.66 -18.40
CA ILE A 128 13.87 -2.17 -19.77
C ILE A 128 14.11 -0.64 -19.68
N PRO A 129 15.22 -0.14 -20.21
CA PRO A 129 15.51 1.30 -20.18
C PRO A 129 14.48 2.08 -21.00
N GLU A 130 14.02 3.20 -20.45
CA GLU A 130 13.11 4.13 -21.12
C GLU A 130 13.59 5.58 -20.94
N ALA A 131 13.17 6.47 -21.86
CA ALA A 131 13.44 7.89 -21.72
C ALA A 131 12.68 8.48 -20.52
N GLU A 132 13.35 9.33 -19.73
CA GLU A 132 12.77 9.95 -18.54
C GLU A 132 11.57 10.86 -18.87
N ILE A 133 11.66 11.60 -19.96
CA ILE A 133 10.61 12.51 -20.44
C ILE A 133 10.14 12.02 -21.80
N LYS A 134 8.82 11.92 -21.93
CA LYS A 134 8.16 11.62 -23.20
C LYS A 134 7.86 12.94 -23.91
N PRO A 135 8.40 13.20 -25.11
CA PRO A 135 8.08 14.42 -25.85
C PRO A 135 6.60 14.43 -26.25
N ILE A 136 5.95 15.56 -26.02
CA ILE A 136 4.54 15.80 -26.40
C ILE A 136 4.42 15.98 -27.93
N GLU A 137 5.52 16.27 -28.61
CA GLU A 137 5.50 16.72 -30.01
C GLU A 137 5.47 15.55 -31.00
N ASN A 138 4.50 15.58 -31.93
CA ASN A 138 4.40 14.87 -33.20
C ASN A 138 4.12 13.36 -33.21
N THR A 139 3.82 12.71 -32.11
CA THR A 139 3.53 11.26 -32.11
C THR A 139 2.03 10.92 -32.16
N GLY A 140 1.15 11.91 -31.95
CA GLY A 140 -0.29 11.67 -31.75
C GLY A 140 -0.64 11.00 -30.42
N GLU A 141 0.33 10.84 -29.55
CA GLU A 141 0.13 10.24 -28.23
C GLU A 141 -0.55 11.21 -27.25
N ILE A 142 -1.45 10.67 -26.44
CA ILE A 142 -2.14 11.45 -25.40
C ILE A 142 -1.20 11.60 -24.19
N VAL A 143 -1.00 12.83 -23.76
CA VAL A 143 -0.32 13.16 -22.51
C VAL A 143 -1.24 14.08 -21.72
N LEU A 144 -1.48 13.79 -20.44
CA LEU A 144 -2.34 14.58 -19.59
C LEU A 144 -1.71 15.97 -19.34
N ASP A 145 -2.54 16.99 -19.18
CA ASP A 145 -2.11 18.37 -18.89
C ASP A 145 -1.88 18.63 -17.38
N ARG A 146 -2.33 17.70 -16.54
CA ARG A 146 -2.25 17.76 -15.08
C ARG A 146 -1.85 16.41 -14.51
N VAL A 147 -1.22 16.44 -13.33
CA VAL A 147 -0.92 15.23 -12.58
C VAL A 147 -2.14 14.87 -11.75
N VAL A 148 -2.68 13.68 -12.03
CA VAL A 148 -3.89 13.13 -11.42
C VAL A 148 -3.52 11.85 -10.69
N VAL A 149 -3.91 11.73 -9.43
CA VAL A 149 -3.97 10.45 -8.72
C VAL A 149 -5.31 9.80 -9.08
N PRO A 150 -5.34 8.73 -9.86
CA PRO A 150 -6.58 8.08 -10.24
C PRO A 150 -7.20 7.35 -9.03
N GLU A 151 -8.52 7.18 -9.04
CA GLU A 151 -9.20 6.37 -8.03
C GLU A 151 -8.68 4.93 -8.07
N THR A 152 -8.48 4.39 -9.27
CA THR A 152 -8.13 3.00 -9.52
C THR A 152 -7.01 2.87 -10.55
N ILE A 153 -6.08 1.96 -10.31
CA ILE A 153 -5.07 1.49 -11.26
C ILE A 153 -5.53 0.15 -11.84
N VAL A 154 -5.44 0.01 -13.17
CA VAL A 154 -5.63 -1.28 -13.83
C VAL A 154 -4.29 -1.97 -13.95
N VAL A 155 -4.10 -3.03 -13.17
CA VAL A 155 -2.86 -3.82 -13.12
C VAL A 155 -3.01 -5.05 -14.01
N HIS A 156 -2.20 -5.14 -15.04
CA HIS A 156 -2.07 -6.33 -15.87
C HIS A 156 -1.09 -7.31 -15.21
N ASP A 157 -1.60 -8.46 -14.75
CA ASP A 157 -0.81 -9.41 -13.95
C ASP A 157 0.08 -10.32 -14.83
N GLY A 158 0.97 -9.69 -15.58
CA GLY A 158 1.88 -10.36 -16.50
C GLY A 158 2.79 -9.39 -17.23
N VAL A 159 3.41 -9.86 -18.30
CA VAL A 159 4.14 -9.00 -19.26
C VAL A 159 3.15 -8.38 -20.25
N PRO A 160 3.43 -7.20 -20.83
CA PRO A 160 2.46 -6.50 -21.69
C PRO A 160 1.92 -7.32 -22.89
N SER A 161 2.70 -8.29 -23.36
CA SER A 161 2.32 -9.14 -24.51
C SER A 161 1.51 -10.38 -24.13
N ASP A 162 1.30 -10.65 -22.85
CA ASP A 162 0.53 -11.80 -22.38
C ASP A 162 -0.98 -11.48 -22.40
N SER A 163 -1.64 -11.81 -23.48
CA SER A 163 -3.08 -11.59 -23.63
C SER A 163 -3.96 -12.50 -22.75
N THR A 164 -3.36 -13.44 -22.01
CA THR A 164 -4.07 -14.35 -21.09
C THR A 164 -4.01 -13.88 -19.63
N ALA A 165 -3.15 -12.91 -19.34
CA ALA A 165 -3.01 -12.34 -18.01
C ALA A 165 -4.27 -11.59 -17.57
N THR A 166 -4.60 -11.66 -16.30
CA THR A 166 -5.76 -11.01 -15.72
C THR A 166 -5.49 -9.53 -15.45
N ASP A 167 -6.46 -8.68 -15.74
CA ASP A 167 -6.45 -7.27 -15.38
C ASP A 167 -7.20 -7.06 -14.06
N TYR A 168 -6.49 -6.52 -13.05
CA TYR A 168 -7.04 -6.21 -11.74
C TYR A 168 -7.26 -4.71 -11.57
N TYR A 169 -8.44 -4.33 -11.07
CA TYR A 169 -8.78 -2.96 -10.72
C TYR A 169 -8.46 -2.74 -9.24
N VAL A 170 -7.43 -1.96 -8.96
CA VAL A 170 -6.88 -1.78 -7.60
C VAL A 170 -6.92 -0.30 -7.22
N PRO A 171 -7.46 0.08 -6.04
CA PRO A 171 -7.37 1.45 -5.55
C PRO A 171 -5.90 1.93 -5.54
N PHE A 172 -5.66 3.18 -5.94
CA PHE A 172 -4.29 3.67 -6.13
C PHE A 172 -3.39 3.47 -4.91
N ALA A 173 -3.86 3.87 -3.72
CA ALA A 173 -3.06 3.73 -2.50
C ALA A 173 -2.78 2.25 -2.18
N ASP A 174 -3.74 1.34 -2.39
CA ASP A 174 -3.56 -0.09 -2.14
C ASP A 174 -2.57 -0.71 -3.14
N TYR A 175 -2.58 -0.24 -4.39
CA TYR A 175 -1.56 -0.62 -5.37
C TYR A 175 -0.16 -0.23 -4.88
N ILE A 176 0.04 1.02 -4.43
CA ILE A 176 1.35 1.50 -3.94
C ILE A 176 1.79 0.71 -2.69
N LYS A 177 0.87 0.44 -1.74
CA LYS A 177 1.16 -0.36 -0.54
C LYS A 177 1.62 -1.77 -0.90
N ASN A 178 0.95 -2.40 -1.86
CA ASN A 178 1.28 -3.73 -2.35
C ASN A 178 2.66 -3.75 -3.00
N VAL A 179 2.93 -2.84 -3.93
CA VAL A 179 4.23 -2.73 -4.61
C VAL A 179 5.35 -2.47 -3.60
N ALA A 180 5.21 -1.47 -2.74
CA ALA A 180 6.24 -1.16 -1.74
C ALA A 180 6.51 -2.35 -0.81
N SER A 181 5.46 -3.06 -0.36
CA SER A 181 5.62 -4.28 0.45
C SER A 181 6.27 -5.44 -0.32
N SER A 182 6.22 -5.43 -1.66
CA SER A 182 6.88 -6.42 -2.53
C SER A 182 8.33 -6.08 -2.85
N GLU A 183 8.70 -4.80 -2.77
CA GLU A 183 9.95 -4.27 -3.30
C GLU A 183 10.98 -3.93 -2.22
N ILE A 184 10.56 -3.51 -1.01
CA ILE A 184 11.44 -3.11 0.08
C ILE A 184 11.08 -3.82 1.39
N TYR A 185 11.92 -3.68 2.41
CA TYR A 185 11.65 -4.25 3.73
C TYR A 185 11.02 -3.23 4.67
N PRO A 186 10.00 -3.63 5.43
CA PRO A 186 9.28 -2.74 6.34
C PRO A 186 10.08 -2.33 7.59
N THR A 187 11.19 -3.01 7.84
CA THR A 187 12.13 -2.77 8.95
C THR A 187 13.11 -1.62 8.68
N TRP A 188 13.17 -1.12 7.44
CA TRP A 188 14.11 -0.07 7.06
C TRP A 188 13.78 1.30 7.67
N PRO A 189 14.77 2.21 7.79
CA PRO A 189 14.52 3.56 8.29
C PRO A 189 13.37 4.25 7.54
N ARG A 190 12.54 4.99 8.27
CA ARG A 190 11.35 5.65 7.72
C ARG A 190 11.65 6.55 6.52
N GLU A 191 12.76 7.27 6.53
CA GLU A 191 13.17 8.12 5.40
C GLU A 191 13.58 7.30 4.17
N THR A 192 14.13 6.10 4.36
CA THR A 192 14.37 5.14 3.27
C THR A 192 13.07 4.63 2.68
N ILE A 193 12.13 4.18 3.53
CA ILE A 193 10.80 3.73 3.09
C ILE A 193 10.11 4.86 2.31
N LYS A 194 10.12 6.09 2.84
CA LYS A 194 9.55 7.27 2.21
C LYS A 194 10.17 7.57 0.83
N ALA A 195 11.49 7.51 0.70
CA ALA A 195 12.17 7.75 -0.58
C ALA A 195 11.75 6.71 -1.64
N ASN A 196 11.71 5.44 -1.27
CA ASN A 196 11.29 4.36 -2.17
C ASN A 196 9.80 4.46 -2.51
N VAL A 197 8.92 4.75 -1.55
CA VAL A 197 7.48 4.95 -1.77
C VAL A 197 7.24 6.11 -2.74
N ILE A 198 7.89 7.25 -2.55
CA ILE A 198 7.76 8.41 -3.47
C ILE A 198 8.30 8.05 -4.86
N ALA A 199 9.36 7.27 -4.96
CA ALA A 199 9.85 6.79 -6.25
C ALA A 199 8.81 5.88 -6.95
N ILE A 200 8.20 4.93 -6.23
CA ILE A 200 7.14 4.05 -6.75
C ILE A 200 5.94 4.88 -7.21
N ILE A 201 5.51 5.87 -6.41
CA ILE A 201 4.40 6.78 -6.76
C ILE A 201 4.74 7.58 -8.02
N SER A 202 5.93 8.18 -8.08
CA SER A 202 6.35 8.99 -9.23
C SER A 202 6.39 8.17 -10.52
N PHE A 203 6.92 6.95 -10.47
CA PHE A 203 6.89 6.02 -11.58
C PHE A 203 5.46 5.70 -12.03
N THR A 204 4.59 5.36 -11.08
CA THR A 204 3.19 5.03 -11.36
C THR A 204 2.45 6.22 -11.97
N LEU A 205 2.62 7.42 -11.40
CA LEU A 205 2.01 8.64 -11.93
C LEU A 205 2.58 9.05 -13.29
N ASN A 206 3.84 8.69 -13.59
CA ASN A 206 4.39 8.85 -14.95
C ASN A 206 3.64 7.97 -15.95
N ARG A 207 3.33 6.71 -15.61
CA ARG A 207 2.52 5.80 -16.45
C ARG A 207 1.12 6.35 -16.71
N VAL A 208 0.48 6.91 -15.67
CA VAL A 208 -0.82 7.58 -15.79
C VAL A 208 -0.72 8.84 -16.65
N TYR A 209 0.20 9.74 -16.32
CA TYR A 209 0.35 11.02 -17.00
C TYR A 209 0.64 10.90 -18.49
N THR A 210 1.47 9.92 -18.87
CA THR A 210 1.89 9.68 -20.27
C THR A 210 0.95 8.74 -21.01
N GLU A 211 -0.11 8.23 -20.40
CA GLU A 211 -0.98 7.21 -20.98
C GLU A 211 -0.18 6.06 -21.64
N TRP A 212 0.93 5.66 -20.98
CA TRP A 212 2.00 4.86 -21.57
C TRP A 212 1.55 3.60 -22.29
N TYR A 213 0.70 2.79 -21.65
CA TYR A 213 0.19 1.56 -22.24
C TYR A 213 -1.00 1.81 -23.17
N ARG A 214 -1.87 2.76 -22.85
CA ARG A 214 -3.03 3.12 -23.68
C ARG A 214 -2.62 3.66 -25.03
N ASN A 215 -1.56 4.48 -25.08
CA ASN A 215 -0.99 4.94 -26.34
C ASN A 215 -0.36 3.83 -27.21
N LYS A 216 -0.18 2.63 -26.63
CA LYS A 216 0.28 1.43 -27.35
C LYS A 216 -0.84 0.45 -27.65
N GLY A 217 -2.10 0.85 -27.44
CA GLY A 217 -3.29 0.04 -27.71
C GLY A 217 -3.67 -0.96 -26.62
N TYR A 218 -3.06 -0.87 -25.44
CA TYR A 218 -3.44 -1.67 -24.29
C TYR A 218 -4.54 -0.99 -23.44
N TYR A 219 -5.28 -1.78 -22.67
CA TYR A 219 -6.40 -1.28 -21.85
C TYR A 219 -6.04 -1.16 -20.36
N PHE A 220 -4.81 -1.48 -19.96
CA PHE A 220 -4.33 -1.39 -18.58
C PHE A 220 -3.42 -0.18 -18.36
N THR A 221 -3.20 0.17 -17.09
CA THR A 221 -2.37 1.30 -16.68
C THR A 221 -0.92 0.89 -16.49
N ILE A 222 -0.69 -0.29 -15.91
CA ILE A 222 0.63 -0.76 -15.48
C ILE A 222 0.65 -2.29 -15.41
N THR A 223 1.84 -2.89 -15.40
CA THR A 223 2.01 -4.35 -15.29
C THR A 223 2.54 -4.77 -13.93
N SER A 224 2.37 -6.06 -13.57
CA SER A 224 3.02 -6.67 -12.40
C SER A 224 4.46 -7.14 -12.68
N SER A 225 4.94 -6.95 -13.90
CA SER A 225 6.24 -7.43 -14.35
C SER A 225 7.38 -6.47 -13.97
N THR A 226 8.35 -6.97 -13.20
CA THR A 226 9.54 -6.21 -12.79
C THR A 226 10.45 -5.79 -13.95
N ALA A 227 10.34 -6.41 -15.12
CA ALA A 227 11.08 -6.00 -16.32
C ALA A 227 10.56 -4.67 -16.89
N PHE A 228 9.27 -4.44 -16.78
CA PHE A 228 8.58 -3.28 -17.33
C PHE A 228 8.26 -2.24 -16.26
N ASP A 229 7.63 -2.68 -15.17
CA ASP A 229 7.12 -1.79 -14.12
C ASP A 229 7.52 -2.28 -12.72
N HIS A 230 6.56 -2.69 -11.90
CA HIS A 230 6.74 -2.99 -10.49
C HIS A 230 6.40 -4.44 -10.15
N LYS A 231 6.94 -4.94 -9.06
CA LYS A 231 6.46 -6.19 -8.47
C LYS A 231 5.15 -5.92 -7.72
N TRP A 232 4.06 -6.31 -8.33
CA TRP A 232 2.75 -6.38 -7.67
C TRP A 232 2.34 -7.84 -7.52
N ILE A 233 1.72 -8.21 -6.39
CA ILE A 233 1.29 -9.59 -6.11
C ILE A 233 -0.16 -9.54 -5.61
N ASN A 234 -1.07 -10.22 -6.33
CA ASN A 234 -2.47 -10.26 -5.92
C ASN A 234 -2.63 -10.83 -4.51
N LYS A 235 -3.42 -10.14 -3.66
CA LYS A 235 -3.74 -10.54 -2.27
C LYS A 235 -2.55 -10.69 -1.31
N ARG A 236 -1.37 -10.10 -1.61
CA ARG A 236 -0.28 -10.12 -0.64
C ARG A 236 -0.61 -9.32 0.62
N ASN A 237 -0.04 -9.73 1.76
CA ASN A 237 -0.07 -8.94 2.99
C ASN A 237 0.75 -7.65 2.84
N ILE A 238 0.32 -6.59 3.49
CA ILE A 238 1.02 -5.30 3.56
C ILE A 238 1.54 -5.08 4.97
N PHE A 239 2.46 -4.11 5.14
CA PHE A 239 3.08 -3.83 6.43
C PHE A 239 2.68 -2.44 6.92
N ASP A 240 2.38 -2.31 8.21
CA ASP A 240 1.92 -1.05 8.82
C ASP A 240 2.89 0.11 8.62
N THR A 241 4.21 -0.11 8.79
CA THR A 241 5.25 0.90 8.59
C THR A 241 5.27 1.44 7.15
N ILE A 242 5.06 0.59 6.16
CA ILE A 242 4.95 0.97 4.74
C ILE A 242 3.59 1.63 4.49
N SER A 243 2.50 1.04 4.99
CA SER A 243 1.14 1.53 4.80
C SER A 243 0.99 2.97 5.29
N ASN A 244 1.51 3.26 6.50
CA ASN A 244 1.47 4.60 7.08
C ASN A 244 2.22 5.64 6.23
N VAL A 245 3.37 5.28 5.67
CA VAL A 245 4.12 6.17 4.76
C VAL A 245 3.35 6.40 3.46
N VAL A 246 2.73 5.37 2.89
CA VAL A 246 1.90 5.54 1.69
C VAL A 246 0.72 6.47 1.96
N ASP A 247 0.00 6.27 3.06
CA ASP A 247 -1.17 7.10 3.42
C ASP A 247 -0.80 8.58 3.59
N GLU A 248 0.41 8.88 4.07
CA GLU A 248 0.91 10.26 4.19
C GLU A 248 1.36 10.88 2.85
N TYR A 249 1.84 10.09 1.91
CA TYR A 249 2.55 10.59 0.72
C TYR A 249 1.97 10.14 -0.63
N PHE A 250 0.84 9.46 -0.69
CA PHE A 250 0.32 8.83 -1.91
C PHE A 250 0.07 9.79 -3.09
N SER A 251 -0.01 11.09 -2.85
CA SER A 251 -0.12 12.11 -3.91
C SER A 251 1.19 12.82 -4.23
N ASN A 252 2.28 12.47 -3.53
CA ASN A 252 3.57 13.12 -3.72
C ASN A 252 4.40 12.41 -4.80
N TYR A 253 5.02 13.18 -5.67
CA TYR A 253 5.85 12.67 -6.75
C TYR A 253 7.09 13.53 -6.97
N VAL A 254 8.06 12.99 -7.70
CA VAL A 254 9.29 13.69 -8.06
C VAL A 254 9.13 14.37 -9.42
N SER A 255 9.51 15.63 -9.51
CA SER A 255 9.53 16.40 -10.75
C SER A 255 10.81 17.24 -10.89
N ARG A 256 11.09 17.68 -12.12
CA ARG A 256 12.13 18.66 -12.39
C ARG A 256 11.56 20.07 -12.41
N PRO A 257 12.40 21.11 -12.20
CA PRO A 257 11.96 22.48 -12.41
C PRO A 257 11.33 22.66 -13.81
N ASP A 258 10.23 23.40 -13.86
CA ASP A 258 9.52 23.75 -15.09
C ASP A 258 8.93 22.56 -15.89
N VAL A 259 8.97 21.33 -15.35
CA VAL A 259 8.40 20.13 -15.96
C VAL A 259 7.29 19.59 -15.06
N LYS A 260 6.03 19.58 -15.57
CA LYS A 260 4.88 19.03 -14.82
C LYS A 260 4.91 17.50 -14.73
N GLN A 261 5.42 16.83 -15.76
CA GLN A 261 5.46 15.37 -15.84
C GLN A 261 6.20 14.79 -14.64
N PRO A 262 5.60 13.81 -13.92
CA PRO A 262 6.32 13.01 -12.93
C PRO A 262 7.52 12.30 -13.56
N ILE A 263 8.67 12.31 -12.90
CA ILE A 263 9.85 11.59 -13.37
C ILE A 263 9.56 10.09 -13.41
N LEU A 264 10.02 9.41 -14.47
CA LEU A 264 10.05 7.95 -14.52
C LEU A 264 11.19 7.45 -13.61
N THR A 265 10.87 7.32 -12.34
CA THR A 265 11.81 6.97 -11.27
C THR A 265 12.13 5.48 -11.24
N GLN A 266 12.88 4.98 -12.22
CA GLN A 266 13.33 3.59 -12.24
C GLN A 266 14.22 3.30 -11.02
N TYR A 267 14.14 2.06 -10.53
CA TYR A 267 14.93 1.58 -9.40
C TYR A 267 15.23 0.08 -9.53
N CYS A 268 16.19 -0.40 -8.76
CA CYS A 268 16.56 -1.81 -8.67
C CYS A 268 17.18 -2.10 -7.29
N ASP A 269 17.46 -3.37 -6.98
CA ASP A 269 18.06 -3.72 -5.69
C ASP A 269 19.45 -3.10 -5.47
N GLY A 270 20.18 -2.84 -6.56
CA GLY A 270 21.50 -2.21 -6.54
C GLY A 270 22.63 -3.13 -6.05
N LYS A 271 22.37 -4.43 -5.91
CA LYS A 271 23.35 -5.46 -5.52
C LYS A 271 23.44 -6.59 -6.53
N ARG A 272 22.33 -7.23 -6.86
CA ARG A 272 22.25 -8.28 -7.87
C ARG A 272 21.96 -7.72 -9.25
N THR A 273 21.19 -6.64 -9.29
CA THR A 273 20.84 -5.90 -10.50
C THR A 273 21.27 -4.45 -10.33
N THR A 274 21.92 -3.89 -11.34
CA THR A 274 22.29 -2.46 -11.41
C THR A 274 21.40 -1.75 -12.42
N CYS A 275 21.04 -0.51 -12.11
CA CYS A 275 20.24 0.36 -12.97
C CYS A 275 20.73 1.80 -12.89
N SER A 276 20.26 2.65 -13.78
CA SER A 276 20.57 4.10 -13.77
C SER A 276 19.76 4.89 -12.74
N GLY A 277 18.80 4.22 -12.03
CA GLY A 277 17.92 4.83 -11.04
C GLY A 277 18.34 4.56 -9.60
N LEU A 278 17.36 4.60 -8.70
CA LEU A 278 17.59 4.41 -7.27
C LEU A 278 17.99 2.97 -6.97
N SER A 279 19.12 2.81 -6.26
CA SER A 279 19.47 1.55 -5.62
C SER A 279 18.71 1.42 -4.30
N GLN A 280 17.89 0.38 -4.15
CA GLN A 280 17.12 0.14 -2.93
C GLN A 280 18.04 -0.05 -1.72
N TRP A 281 19.05 -0.92 -1.81
CA TRP A 281 20.06 -1.07 -0.75
C TRP A 281 20.94 0.17 -0.55
N GLY A 282 21.23 0.92 -1.62
CA GLY A 282 21.93 2.19 -1.50
C GLY A 282 21.10 3.25 -0.79
N SER A 283 19.79 3.29 -1.03
CA SER A 283 18.87 4.18 -0.34
C SER A 283 18.77 3.86 1.16
N LYS A 284 18.83 2.55 1.50
CA LYS A 284 18.90 2.12 2.91
C LYS A 284 20.19 2.62 3.58
N SER A 285 21.33 2.46 2.95
CA SER A 285 22.60 2.99 3.49
C SER A 285 22.55 4.48 3.74
N LEU A 286 21.99 5.27 2.80
CA LEU A 286 21.81 6.71 2.98
C LEU A 286 20.82 7.04 4.11
N GLY A 287 19.79 6.26 4.30
CA GLY A 287 18.85 6.41 5.42
C GLY A 287 19.48 6.10 6.77
N ASP A 288 20.35 5.07 6.85
CA ASP A 288 21.15 4.76 8.04
C ASP A 288 22.10 5.90 8.40
N ASP A 289 22.64 6.60 7.37
CA ASP A 289 23.45 7.81 7.53
C ASP A 289 22.63 9.08 7.88
N GLY A 290 21.33 8.93 8.15
CA GLY A 290 20.42 10.02 8.56
C GLY A 290 20.02 10.97 7.42
N LYS A 291 20.12 10.55 6.15
CA LYS A 291 19.64 11.36 5.02
C LYS A 291 18.11 11.37 4.96
N THR A 292 17.54 12.54 4.66
CA THR A 292 16.11 12.68 4.41
C THR A 292 15.72 12.04 3.06
N ALA A 293 14.44 11.71 2.89
CA ALA A 293 13.94 11.13 1.63
C ALA A 293 14.29 11.98 0.41
N LEU A 294 14.18 13.31 0.50
CA LEU A 294 14.55 14.20 -0.59
C LEU A 294 16.06 14.14 -0.90
N GLN A 295 16.91 14.05 0.12
CA GLN A 295 18.36 13.90 -0.09
C GLN A 295 18.69 12.55 -0.73
N ILE A 296 18.01 11.48 -0.33
CA ILE A 296 18.12 10.15 -0.93
C ILE A 296 17.71 10.21 -2.41
N LEU A 297 16.54 10.77 -2.72
CA LEU A 297 16.05 10.89 -4.10
C LEU A 297 17.00 11.74 -4.97
N ARG A 298 17.52 12.86 -4.43
CA ARG A 298 18.48 13.71 -5.14
C ARG A 298 19.79 13.01 -5.47
N ASN A 299 20.22 12.07 -4.64
CA ASN A 299 21.43 11.28 -4.92
C ASN A 299 21.31 10.43 -6.20
N TYR A 300 20.08 10.03 -6.56
CA TYR A 300 19.84 9.13 -7.71
C TYR A 300 19.25 9.82 -8.94
N TYR A 301 18.41 10.83 -8.75
CA TYR A 301 17.62 11.44 -9.84
C TYR A 301 18.07 12.87 -10.19
N GLY A 302 19.08 13.40 -9.50
CA GLY A 302 19.65 14.73 -9.74
C GLY A 302 19.37 15.71 -8.61
N SER A 303 20.31 16.65 -8.44
CA SER A 303 20.27 17.63 -7.34
C SER A 303 19.16 18.68 -7.47
N ASP A 304 18.63 18.85 -8.65
CA ASP A 304 17.62 19.84 -9.05
C ASP A 304 16.18 19.36 -8.85
N ILE A 305 15.97 18.07 -8.57
CA ILE A 305 14.63 17.55 -8.35
C ILE A 305 14.01 18.07 -7.05
N TYR A 306 12.69 18.08 -7.02
CA TYR A 306 11.90 18.38 -5.84
C TYR A 306 10.69 17.43 -5.74
N ILE A 307 10.10 17.33 -4.54
CA ILE A 307 8.87 16.58 -4.30
C ILE A 307 7.71 17.53 -4.50
N ASN A 308 6.82 17.18 -5.39
CA ASN A 308 5.61 17.91 -5.71
C ASN A 308 4.37 17.12 -5.25
N THR A 309 3.19 17.74 -5.32
CA THR A 309 1.91 17.11 -4.96
C THR A 309 0.99 17.14 -6.18
N ALA A 310 0.29 16.05 -6.45
CA ALA A 310 -0.66 15.96 -7.55
C ALA A 310 -1.80 16.97 -7.37
N GLU A 311 -2.21 17.60 -8.47
CA GLU A 311 -3.23 18.65 -8.49
C GLU A 311 -4.62 18.08 -8.23
N ILE A 312 -4.88 16.84 -8.63
CA ILE A 312 -6.18 16.17 -8.58
C ILE A 312 -6.03 14.80 -7.95
N ILE A 313 -6.93 14.48 -7.03
CA ILE A 313 -7.13 13.14 -6.48
C ILE A 313 -8.56 12.74 -6.81
N GLU A 314 -8.70 11.71 -7.65
CA GLU A 314 -10.02 11.20 -8.05
C GLU A 314 -10.64 10.30 -6.97
N GLY A 315 -11.94 10.06 -7.09
CA GLY A 315 -12.68 9.15 -6.21
C GLY A 315 -12.96 9.68 -4.80
N ILE A 316 -12.80 10.99 -4.57
CA ILE A 316 -13.08 11.62 -3.27
C ILE A 316 -14.04 12.81 -3.43
N PRO A 317 -15.02 12.99 -2.52
CA PRO A 317 -16.02 14.05 -2.66
C PRO A 317 -15.49 15.45 -2.37
N VAL A 318 -14.55 15.59 -1.43
CA VAL A 318 -14.00 16.88 -0.98
C VAL A 318 -12.52 16.75 -0.68
N SER A 319 -11.72 17.68 -1.18
CA SER A 319 -10.28 17.74 -0.91
C SER A 319 -9.96 18.12 0.54
N TYR A 320 -8.81 17.68 1.02
CA TYR A 320 -8.28 18.07 2.33
C TYR A 320 -8.19 19.60 2.46
N PRO A 321 -8.62 20.18 3.60
CA PRO A 321 -8.70 21.64 3.75
C PRO A 321 -7.33 22.35 3.86
N GLY A 322 -6.22 21.61 3.91
CA GLY A 322 -4.86 22.14 4.02
C GLY A 322 -4.37 22.34 5.45
N TYR A 323 -5.15 21.94 6.46
CA TYR A 323 -4.78 21.99 7.87
C TYR A 323 -5.43 20.84 8.65
N THR A 324 -4.77 20.42 9.71
CA THR A 324 -5.26 19.34 10.59
C THR A 324 -6.49 19.79 11.37
N LEU A 325 -7.53 18.95 11.40
CA LEU A 325 -8.70 19.16 12.27
C LEU A 325 -8.43 18.49 13.64
N GLU A 326 -8.68 19.25 14.68
CA GLU A 326 -8.45 18.85 16.08
C GLU A 326 -9.49 19.47 17.01
N ILE A 327 -9.48 19.13 18.29
CA ILE A 327 -10.41 19.71 19.27
C ILE A 327 -10.34 21.23 19.22
N GLY A 328 -11.50 21.87 18.96
CA GLY A 328 -11.63 23.30 18.78
C GLY A 328 -11.75 23.73 17.31
N SER A 329 -11.46 22.87 16.34
CA SER A 329 -11.77 23.14 14.92
C SER A 329 -13.27 23.19 14.71
N TYR A 330 -13.73 23.98 13.72
CA TYR A 330 -15.16 24.11 13.40
C TYR A 330 -15.39 24.45 11.92
N GLY A 331 -16.64 24.28 11.49
CA GLY A 331 -17.10 24.65 10.15
C GLY A 331 -17.20 23.48 9.17
N PRO A 332 -17.35 23.76 7.86
CA PRO A 332 -17.67 22.75 6.84
C PRO A 332 -16.73 21.55 6.78
N PRO A 333 -15.40 21.68 6.93
CA PRO A 333 -14.52 20.50 6.93
C PRO A 333 -14.82 19.53 8.10
N VAL A 334 -15.17 20.07 9.27
CA VAL A 334 -15.55 19.24 10.44
C VAL A 334 -16.89 18.54 10.16
N THR A 335 -17.88 19.26 9.62
CA THR A 335 -19.16 18.68 9.22
C THR A 335 -18.97 17.52 8.25
N THR A 336 -18.12 17.70 7.22
CA THR A 336 -17.81 16.66 6.23
C THR A 336 -17.29 15.40 6.89
N ILE A 337 -16.32 15.50 7.79
CA ILE A 337 -15.76 14.33 8.48
C ILE A 337 -16.77 13.67 9.42
N GLN A 338 -17.59 14.46 10.11
CA GLN A 338 -18.64 13.93 10.98
C GLN A 338 -19.71 13.16 10.19
N GLU A 339 -20.13 13.67 9.03
CA GLU A 339 -21.06 12.98 8.12
C GLU A 339 -20.47 11.67 7.60
N GLN A 340 -19.24 11.71 7.13
CA GLN A 340 -18.55 10.53 6.61
C GLN A 340 -18.36 9.44 7.70
N LEU A 341 -17.89 9.80 8.88
CA LEU A 341 -17.75 8.88 10.00
C LEU A 341 -19.12 8.33 10.46
N SER A 342 -20.18 9.13 10.41
CA SER A 342 -21.54 8.69 10.73
C SER A 342 -22.08 7.62 9.77
N LEU A 343 -21.66 7.64 8.51
CA LEU A 343 -21.96 6.55 7.57
C LEU A 343 -21.10 5.31 7.87
N ILE A 344 -19.77 5.49 7.97
CA ILE A 344 -18.79 4.42 8.17
C ILE A 344 -19.10 3.58 9.41
N ARG A 345 -19.51 4.23 10.53
CA ARG A 345 -19.86 3.52 11.76
C ARG A 345 -21.07 2.60 11.66
N ARG A 346 -21.89 2.70 10.62
CA ARG A 346 -22.99 1.74 10.40
C ARG A 346 -22.45 0.35 10.07
N THR A 347 -21.33 0.30 9.35
CA THR A 347 -20.63 -0.93 9.01
C THR A 347 -19.60 -1.30 10.10
N TYR A 348 -18.88 -0.31 10.62
CA TYR A 348 -17.84 -0.48 11.66
C TYR A 348 -18.37 0.00 13.01
N SER A 349 -19.18 -0.83 13.65
CA SER A 349 -19.94 -0.49 14.87
C SER A 349 -19.08 -0.20 16.12
N ASN A 350 -17.80 -0.54 16.10
CA ASN A 350 -16.84 -0.20 17.14
C ASN A 350 -16.46 1.31 17.16
N ILE A 351 -16.75 2.06 16.07
CA ILE A 351 -16.54 3.51 16.04
C ILE A 351 -17.67 4.20 16.84
N PRO A 352 -17.33 4.97 17.90
CA PRO A 352 -18.33 5.62 18.74
C PRO A 352 -19.26 6.55 17.97
N PRO A 353 -20.49 6.79 18.44
CA PRO A 353 -21.39 7.78 17.86
C PRO A 353 -20.86 9.20 18.08
N LEU A 354 -21.12 10.06 17.12
CA LEU A 354 -20.79 11.50 17.18
C LEU A 354 -21.95 12.33 16.62
N ALA A 355 -22.08 13.58 17.06
CA ALA A 355 -23.01 14.55 16.48
C ALA A 355 -22.41 15.13 15.18
N VAL A 356 -23.29 15.44 14.22
CA VAL A 356 -22.93 16.20 13.02
C VAL A 356 -23.33 17.65 13.27
N ASP A 357 -22.48 18.40 13.96
CA ASP A 357 -22.74 19.76 14.41
C ASP A 357 -21.70 20.78 13.88
N GLY A 358 -20.69 20.29 13.16
CA GLY A 358 -19.61 21.12 12.63
C GLY A 358 -18.63 21.61 13.70
N ILE A 359 -18.62 21.01 14.90
CA ILE A 359 -17.70 21.35 15.99
C ILE A 359 -16.86 20.11 16.32
N TYR A 360 -15.55 20.22 16.22
CA TYR A 360 -14.62 19.13 16.57
C TYR A 360 -14.48 19.05 18.09
N GLY A 361 -15.39 18.32 18.72
CA GLY A 361 -15.41 18.06 20.14
C GLY A 361 -14.70 16.77 20.54
N LYS A 362 -14.83 16.41 21.84
CA LYS A 362 -14.25 15.16 22.37
C LYS A 362 -14.83 13.90 21.72
N ASP A 363 -16.11 13.90 21.39
CA ASP A 363 -16.77 12.76 20.77
C ASP A 363 -16.27 12.56 19.32
N THR A 364 -16.05 13.65 18.58
CA THR A 364 -15.42 13.59 17.26
C THR A 364 -14.00 13.04 17.37
N ALA A 365 -13.19 13.52 18.31
CA ALA A 365 -11.82 13.02 18.55
C ALA A 365 -11.81 11.53 18.92
N ALA A 366 -12.73 11.07 19.76
CA ALA A 366 -12.86 9.66 20.13
C ALA A 366 -13.24 8.77 18.94
N SER A 367 -14.18 9.25 18.09
CA SER A 367 -14.56 8.55 16.86
C SER A 367 -13.40 8.45 15.88
N VAL A 368 -12.63 9.54 15.70
CA VAL A 368 -11.43 9.57 14.85
C VAL A 368 -10.36 8.64 15.40
N SER A 369 -10.09 8.67 16.71
CA SER A 369 -9.11 7.75 17.34
C SER A 369 -9.48 6.29 17.09
N LYS A 370 -10.76 5.95 17.25
CA LYS A 370 -11.23 4.58 17.03
C LYS A 370 -11.22 4.19 15.55
N PHE A 371 -11.50 5.13 14.66
CA PHE A 371 -11.31 4.94 13.22
C PHE A 371 -9.84 4.64 12.88
N GLN A 372 -8.92 5.45 13.37
CA GLN A 372 -7.48 5.26 13.16
C GLN A 372 -7.00 3.89 13.66
N GLU A 373 -7.41 3.50 14.87
CA GLU A 373 -7.10 2.17 15.44
C GLU A 373 -7.65 1.03 14.56
N THR A 374 -8.91 1.15 14.11
CA THR A 374 -9.59 0.14 13.27
C THR A 374 -8.86 -0.10 11.96
N PHE A 375 -8.32 0.97 11.36
CA PHE A 375 -7.64 0.90 10.06
C PHE A 375 -6.10 0.92 10.15
N ASN A 376 -5.55 0.59 11.33
CA ASN A 376 -4.11 0.45 11.61
C ASN A 376 -3.30 1.71 11.24
N MET A 377 -3.89 2.88 11.47
CA MET A 377 -3.25 4.19 11.33
C MET A 377 -2.67 4.67 12.67
N PRO A 378 -1.73 5.63 12.68
CA PRO A 378 -1.32 6.31 13.90
C PRO A 378 -2.51 6.91 14.64
N VAL A 379 -2.71 6.52 15.92
CA VAL A 379 -3.87 6.95 16.71
C VAL A 379 -3.56 8.31 17.35
N THR A 380 -3.96 9.38 16.69
CA THR A 380 -3.75 10.77 17.11
C THR A 380 -5.02 11.44 17.64
N GLY A 381 -6.20 10.96 17.21
CA GLY A 381 -7.49 11.59 17.45
C GLY A 381 -7.67 12.92 16.71
N THR A 382 -6.82 13.19 15.71
CA THR A 382 -6.89 14.35 14.83
C THR A 382 -7.04 13.92 13.39
N VAL A 383 -7.60 14.77 12.52
CA VAL A 383 -7.75 14.49 11.11
C VAL A 383 -6.68 15.25 10.34
N ASP A 384 -5.55 14.61 10.14
CA ASP A 384 -4.49 15.02 9.24
C ASP A 384 -4.80 14.63 7.78
N TYR A 385 -3.84 14.84 6.89
CA TYR A 385 -3.95 14.50 5.47
C TYR A 385 -4.29 13.02 5.25
N ALA A 386 -3.53 12.11 5.88
CA ALA A 386 -3.72 10.68 5.75
C ALA A 386 -5.11 10.23 6.24
N THR A 387 -5.50 10.72 7.41
CA THR A 387 -6.80 10.41 8.02
C THR A 387 -7.96 10.94 7.19
N TRP A 388 -7.86 12.16 6.66
CA TRP A 388 -8.88 12.76 5.78
C TRP A 388 -9.17 11.87 4.57
N TYR A 389 -8.13 11.50 3.84
CA TYR A 389 -8.31 10.72 2.61
C TYR A 389 -8.72 9.28 2.89
N LYS A 390 -8.25 8.67 3.98
CA LYS A 390 -8.70 7.33 4.37
C LYS A 390 -10.18 7.30 4.73
N ILE A 391 -10.67 8.29 5.49
CA ILE A 391 -12.10 8.46 5.79
C ILE A 391 -12.90 8.66 4.49
N SER A 392 -12.45 9.56 3.61
CA SER A 392 -13.12 9.87 2.34
C SER A 392 -13.20 8.66 1.40
N GLN A 393 -12.11 7.90 1.25
CA GLN A 393 -12.08 6.69 0.42
C GLN A 393 -13.06 5.62 0.93
N LEU A 394 -13.05 5.37 2.24
CA LEU A 394 -13.96 4.38 2.84
C LEU A 394 -15.42 4.84 2.77
N TYR A 395 -15.66 6.13 2.99
CA TYR A 395 -17.00 6.72 2.82
C TYR A 395 -17.54 6.49 1.40
N VAL A 396 -16.74 6.77 0.37
CA VAL A 396 -17.15 6.59 -1.03
C VAL A 396 -17.39 5.11 -1.34
N ALA A 397 -16.53 4.21 -0.86
CA ALA A 397 -16.72 2.77 -1.05
C ALA A 397 -18.06 2.31 -0.45
N LEU A 398 -18.36 2.69 0.80
CA LEU A 398 -19.60 2.30 1.49
C LEU A 398 -20.85 3.05 0.97
N ALA A 399 -20.73 4.31 0.54
CA ALA A 399 -21.83 5.08 -0.01
C ALA A 399 -22.29 4.58 -1.38
N LYS A 400 -21.42 3.97 -2.18
CA LYS A 400 -21.80 3.32 -3.45
C LYS A 400 -22.63 2.04 -3.23
N LEU A 401 -22.66 1.50 -2.00
CA LEU A 401 -23.35 0.28 -1.61
C LEU A 401 -24.68 0.57 -0.88
N SER A 402 -24.95 1.81 -0.52
CA SER A 402 -26.17 2.29 0.14
C SER A 402 -27.13 2.94 -0.87
#